data_2b65209b8ad44d855311c3ec91abc252
#
_entry.id   2b65209b8ad44d855311c3ec91abc252
#
_cell.length_a   1.000
_cell.length_b   1.000
_cell.length_c   1.000
_cell.angle_alpha   90.00
_cell.angle_beta   90.00
_cell.angle_gamma   90.00
#
_symmetry.space_group_name_H-M   'P 1'
#
loop_
_entity.id
_entity.type
_entity.pdbx_description
1 polymer ?
#
loop_
_entity_poly.entity_id
_entity_poly.type
_entity_poly.pdbx_seq_one_letter_code
_entity_poly.pdbx_strand_id
1 'polypeptide(L)'
;MSLLLLLTACQQADKSDTAIDGSEMVCEDLTPVECEDDLILELGLQDTISEGEVSTATDGADFITSIDATAGGFQNAASNPWIYIKFTEDGAEKVDISDEDALESADWDMSLKRFLVRLNGGDSGPSCVGAAVFLEESYTSLTSAPEGISYVLDDYYTADCSFINDSSGLPDSPQTAMSPWWEYPGCVATTGYPFIIQLADGNLIKLVVESYYAENQENCNTNGAMGSGSANFTLRWTFVD
;
A
#
# COMPACT_ATOMS: atom_id res chain seq x y z
N MET A 1 -43.93 -24.17 -37.55
CA MET A 1 -42.47 -23.97 -37.42
C MET A 1 -42.28 -22.72 -36.56
N SER A 2 -42.04 -22.92 -35.27
CA SER A 2 -41.86 -21.82 -34.31
C SER A 2 -40.37 -21.67 -34.06
N LEU A 3 -39.82 -20.51 -34.41
CA LEU A 3 -38.40 -20.18 -34.27
C LEU A 3 -38.20 -19.62 -32.86
N LEU A 4 -37.51 -20.40 -32.02
CA LEU A 4 -37.12 -20.00 -30.65
C LEU A 4 -35.83 -19.19 -30.75
N LEU A 5 -35.89 -17.87 -30.53
CA LEU A 5 -34.70 -17.03 -30.35
C LEU A 5 -34.18 -17.26 -28.93
N LEU A 6 -33.00 -17.85 -28.81
CA LEU A 6 -32.19 -17.84 -27.59
C LEU A 6 -31.48 -16.47 -27.48
N LEU A 7 -31.96 -15.64 -26.58
CA LEU A 7 -31.23 -14.47 -26.08
C LEU A 7 -30.18 -14.94 -25.06
N THR A 8 -28.93 -15.00 -25.48
CA THR A 8 -27.79 -15.08 -24.55
C THR A 8 -27.62 -13.71 -23.91
N ALA A 9 -28.05 -13.58 -22.66
CA ALA A 9 -27.67 -12.45 -21.81
C ALA A 9 -26.16 -12.57 -21.48
N CYS A 10 -25.35 -11.64 -21.97
CA CYS A 10 -24.04 -11.35 -21.38
C CYS A 10 -24.31 -10.86 -19.95
N GLN A 11 -24.00 -11.68 -18.95
CA GLN A 11 -23.84 -11.21 -17.60
C GLN A 11 -22.54 -10.41 -17.57
N GLN A 12 -22.64 -9.08 -17.47
CA GLN A 12 -21.56 -8.25 -16.98
C GLN A 12 -21.26 -8.76 -15.57
N ALA A 13 -20.05 -9.21 -15.35
CA ALA A 13 -19.52 -9.39 -14.01
C ALA A 13 -19.37 -7.98 -13.41
N ASP A 14 -20.27 -7.62 -12.49
CA ASP A 14 -20.04 -6.50 -11.60
C ASP A 14 -18.77 -6.81 -10.82
N LYS A 15 -17.73 -5.93 -10.90
CA LYS A 15 -16.67 -5.88 -9.89
C LYS A 15 -17.40 -5.68 -8.55
N SER A 16 -17.48 -6.73 -7.75
CA SER A 16 -18.06 -6.63 -6.41
C SER A 16 -17.12 -5.83 -5.53
N ASP A 17 -17.69 -4.95 -4.72
CA ASP A 17 -16.99 -4.18 -3.69
C ASP A 17 -15.90 -5.01 -3.02
N THR A 18 -14.66 -4.56 -3.13
CA THR A 18 -13.44 -5.22 -2.65
C THR A 18 -13.26 -5.10 -1.12
N ALA A 19 -14.35 -4.93 -0.37
CA ALA A 19 -14.31 -4.98 1.10
C ALA A 19 -14.43 -6.43 1.58
N ILE A 20 -13.39 -6.92 2.22
CA ILE A 20 -13.32 -8.27 2.80
C ILE A 20 -13.89 -8.21 4.23
N ASP A 21 -14.87 -9.08 4.52
CA ASP A 21 -15.43 -9.22 5.87
C ASP A 21 -14.36 -9.81 6.81
N GLY A 22 -14.12 -9.15 7.95
CA GLY A 22 -13.06 -9.41 8.92
C GLY A 22 -13.06 -10.74 9.67
N SER A 23 -13.44 -11.84 9.01
CA SER A 23 -13.15 -13.19 9.48
C SER A 23 -11.73 -13.55 9.05
N GLU A 24 -10.93 -14.15 9.93
CA GLU A 24 -9.54 -14.60 9.69
C GLU A 24 -9.34 -15.14 8.26
N MET A 25 -8.94 -14.26 7.33
CA MET A 25 -8.69 -14.66 5.96
C MET A 25 -7.20 -14.87 5.79
N VAL A 26 -6.81 -16.12 5.67
CA VAL A 26 -5.49 -16.52 5.18
C VAL A 26 -5.59 -16.57 3.67
N CYS A 27 -4.65 -15.97 2.95
CA CYS A 27 -4.59 -16.08 1.50
C CYS A 27 -4.18 -17.51 1.12
N GLU A 28 -5.16 -18.35 0.77
CA GLU A 28 -4.89 -19.74 0.41
C GLU A 28 -4.30 -19.88 -1.00
N ASP A 29 -4.68 -18.99 -1.93
CA ASP A 29 -4.23 -19.02 -3.32
C ASP A 29 -3.85 -17.62 -3.80
N LEU A 30 -2.84 -17.52 -4.67
CA LEU A 30 -2.48 -16.29 -5.34
C LEU A 30 -3.54 -15.94 -6.40
N THR A 31 -3.96 -14.68 -6.42
CA THR A 31 -4.85 -14.15 -7.45
C THR A 31 -4.00 -13.40 -8.48
N PRO A 32 -4.04 -13.75 -9.78
CA PRO A 32 -3.33 -12.99 -10.79
C PRO A 32 -3.71 -11.51 -10.75
N VAL A 33 -2.72 -10.64 -10.86
CA VAL A 33 -2.94 -9.19 -10.92
C VAL A 33 -3.66 -8.84 -12.22
N GLU A 34 -4.81 -8.20 -12.11
CA GLU A 34 -5.51 -7.67 -13.28
C GLU A 34 -4.76 -6.44 -13.82
N CYS A 35 -4.88 -6.15 -15.11
CA CYS A 35 -4.24 -4.98 -15.74
C CYS A 35 -2.72 -4.90 -15.57
N GLU A 36 -2.03 -6.04 -15.50
CA GLU A 36 -0.58 -6.14 -15.23
C GLU A 36 0.26 -5.30 -16.22
N ASP A 37 -0.05 -5.37 -17.54
CA ASP A 37 0.68 -4.60 -18.55
C ASP A 37 0.57 -3.09 -18.32
N ASP A 38 -0.61 -2.59 -17.94
CA ASP A 38 -0.85 -1.18 -17.63
C ASP A 38 -0.17 -0.79 -16.31
N LEU A 39 -0.20 -1.66 -15.31
CA LEU A 39 0.46 -1.49 -14.02
C LEU A 39 1.99 -1.35 -14.19
N ILE A 40 2.62 -2.22 -14.96
CA ILE A 40 4.05 -2.16 -15.27
C ILE A 40 4.40 -0.81 -15.92
N LEU A 41 3.60 -0.39 -16.89
CA LEU A 41 3.85 0.85 -17.64
C LEU A 41 3.65 2.11 -16.78
N GLU A 42 2.52 2.21 -16.09
CA GLU A 42 2.11 3.45 -15.41
C GLU A 42 2.87 3.68 -14.09
N LEU A 43 3.14 2.61 -13.34
CA LEU A 43 3.95 2.72 -12.12
C LEU A 43 5.46 2.60 -12.39
N GLY A 44 5.87 2.38 -13.63
CA GLY A 44 7.26 2.24 -14.04
C GLY A 44 7.93 1.11 -13.26
N LEU A 45 7.32 -0.10 -13.32
CA LEU A 45 7.88 -1.28 -12.69
C LEU A 45 9.15 -1.71 -13.43
N GLN A 46 10.10 -2.29 -12.72
CA GLN A 46 11.43 -2.62 -13.20
C GLN A 46 11.74 -4.11 -12.97
N ASP A 47 12.58 -4.69 -13.82
CA ASP A 47 13.12 -6.05 -13.69
C ASP A 47 14.34 -6.14 -12.75
N THR A 48 14.57 -5.12 -11.94
CA THR A 48 15.71 -5.00 -11.04
C THR A 48 15.27 -4.82 -9.59
N ILE A 49 16.17 -5.16 -8.65
CA ILE A 49 15.93 -5.05 -7.21
C ILE A 49 16.35 -3.67 -6.73
N SER A 50 15.55 -3.07 -5.83
CA SER A 50 15.86 -1.79 -5.20
C SER A 50 17.14 -1.85 -4.37
N GLU A 51 17.99 -0.82 -4.48
CA GLU A 51 19.15 -0.61 -3.60
C GLU A 51 18.77 0.12 -2.29
N GLY A 52 17.50 0.52 -2.12
CA GLY A 52 17.02 1.16 -0.89
C GLY A 52 17.24 0.27 0.34
N GLU A 53 17.47 0.90 1.47
CA GLU A 53 17.71 0.23 2.74
C GLU A 53 16.45 0.19 3.62
N VAL A 54 16.31 -0.88 4.39
CA VAL A 54 15.30 -1.04 5.44
C VAL A 54 16.00 -1.37 6.75
N SER A 55 15.62 -0.68 7.81
CA SER A 55 16.11 -1.00 9.15
C SER A 55 15.01 -0.83 10.17
N THR A 56 14.91 -1.78 11.10
CA THR A 56 13.93 -1.77 12.17
C THR A 56 14.62 -1.68 13.54
N ALA A 57 14.09 -0.82 14.40
CA ALA A 57 14.42 -0.72 15.81
C ALA A 57 13.15 -0.94 16.64
N THR A 58 13.28 -1.21 17.94
CA THR A 58 12.17 -1.34 18.87
C THR A 58 12.01 -0.10 19.75
N ASP A 59 10.77 0.31 20.01
CA ASP A 59 10.41 1.35 20.97
C ASP A 59 9.28 0.86 21.86
N GLY A 60 9.63 0.27 23.00
CA GLY A 60 8.68 -0.44 23.87
C GLY A 60 8.12 -1.70 23.22
N ALA A 61 6.83 -1.72 22.95
CA ALA A 61 6.16 -2.81 22.25
C ALA A 61 6.06 -2.56 20.75
N ASP A 62 6.40 -1.36 20.27
CA ASP A 62 6.33 -0.98 18.88
C ASP A 62 7.65 -1.24 18.14
N PHE A 63 7.54 -1.44 16.86
CA PHE A 63 8.65 -1.37 15.91
C PHE A 63 8.68 0.00 15.24
N ILE A 64 9.89 0.51 15.02
CA ILE A 64 10.17 1.73 14.26
C ILE A 64 10.99 1.32 13.05
N THR A 65 10.39 1.34 11.88
CA THR A 65 11.05 0.95 10.63
C THR A 65 11.36 2.18 9.79
N SER A 66 12.63 2.34 9.44
CA SER A 66 13.12 3.34 8.50
C SER A 66 13.31 2.70 7.12
N ILE A 67 12.80 3.36 6.07
CA ILE A 67 12.80 2.84 4.70
C ILE A 67 13.28 3.92 3.75
N ASP A 68 14.33 3.63 2.98
CA ASP A 68 14.74 4.45 1.84
C ASP A 68 13.94 4.09 0.59
N ALA A 69 12.85 4.82 0.36
CA ALA A 69 12.02 4.72 -0.83
C ALA A 69 12.31 5.82 -1.87
N THR A 70 13.52 6.42 -1.83
CA THR A 70 13.90 7.56 -2.69
C THR A 70 13.91 7.22 -4.17
N ALA A 71 14.15 5.97 -4.54
CA ALA A 71 14.25 5.49 -5.92
C ALA A 71 15.17 6.40 -6.77
N GLY A 72 16.33 6.80 -6.23
CA GLY A 72 17.27 7.69 -6.90
C GLY A 72 16.81 9.16 -6.98
N GLY A 73 15.77 9.55 -6.25
CA GLY A 73 15.18 10.89 -6.23
C GLY A 73 14.11 11.11 -7.30
N PHE A 74 13.40 12.22 -7.17
CA PHE A 74 12.22 12.54 -8.00
C PHE A 74 12.45 12.39 -9.52
N GLN A 75 13.60 12.82 -10.02
CA GLN A 75 13.90 12.79 -11.45
C GLN A 75 14.20 11.38 -11.99
N ASN A 76 14.57 10.44 -11.13
CA ASN A 76 15.00 9.10 -11.51
C ASN A 76 13.98 8.02 -11.09
N ALA A 77 13.00 8.37 -10.30
CA ALA A 77 12.08 7.40 -9.70
C ALA A 77 11.34 6.53 -10.73
N ALA A 78 10.98 7.08 -11.89
CA ALA A 78 10.30 6.34 -12.96
C ALA A 78 11.14 5.18 -13.55
N SER A 79 12.46 5.20 -13.38
CA SER A 79 13.40 4.19 -13.91
C SER A 79 14.13 3.43 -12.82
N ASN A 80 13.65 3.50 -11.59
CA ASN A 80 14.19 2.75 -10.46
C ASN A 80 13.10 1.91 -9.81
N PRO A 81 13.45 0.73 -9.27
CA PRO A 81 12.49 -0.19 -8.68
C PRO A 81 11.89 0.33 -7.36
N TRP A 82 10.76 -0.27 -7.00
CA TRP A 82 10.13 -0.14 -5.70
C TRP A 82 10.94 -0.87 -4.63
N ILE A 83 10.81 -0.46 -3.37
CA ILE A 83 11.34 -1.21 -2.24
C ILE A 83 10.20 -2.03 -1.63
N TYR A 84 10.45 -3.32 -1.40
CA TYR A 84 9.50 -4.28 -0.87
C TYR A 84 9.88 -4.66 0.54
N ILE A 85 8.89 -4.79 1.42
CA ILE A 85 9.08 -5.21 2.81
C ILE A 85 8.08 -6.30 3.20
N LYS A 86 8.48 -7.10 4.17
CA LYS A 86 7.64 -8.06 4.88
C LYS A 86 7.67 -7.76 6.36
N PHE A 87 6.50 -7.80 7.01
CA PHE A 87 6.39 -7.63 8.46
C PHE A 87 6.58 -8.99 9.15
N THR A 88 7.50 -9.05 10.11
CA THR A 88 7.82 -10.26 10.87
C THR A 88 7.82 -9.98 12.37
N GLU A 89 7.83 -11.03 13.20
CA GLU A 89 7.92 -10.90 14.67
C GLU A 89 9.22 -10.22 15.14
N ASP A 90 10.25 -10.19 14.30
CA ASP A 90 11.54 -9.57 14.59
C ASP A 90 11.66 -8.15 14.04
N GLY A 91 10.67 -7.68 13.27
CA GLY A 91 10.65 -6.36 12.62
C GLY A 91 10.29 -6.46 11.13
N ALA A 92 10.24 -5.33 10.44
CA ALA A 92 10.05 -5.33 9.00
C ALA A 92 11.40 -5.59 8.30
N GLU A 93 11.39 -6.52 7.35
CA GLU A 93 12.54 -6.95 6.59
C GLU A 93 12.39 -6.53 5.13
N LYS A 94 13.50 -6.15 4.48
CA LYS A 94 13.53 -5.93 3.04
C LYS A 94 13.38 -7.27 2.32
N VAL A 95 12.54 -7.28 1.29
CA VAL A 95 12.43 -8.40 0.35
C VAL A 95 13.21 -8.05 -0.90
N ASP A 96 14.24 -8.84 -1.20
CA ASP A 96 15.06 -8.67 -2.40
C ASP A 96 14.38 -9.33 -3.62
N ILE A 97 13.42 -8.61 -4.19
CA ILE A 97 12.62 -9.03 -5.34
C ILE A 97 12.55 -7.89 -6.35
N SER A 98 12.49 -8.21 -7.67
CA SER A 98 12.21 -7.22 -8.71
C SER A 98 10.74 -6.83 -8.72
N ASP A 99 10.41 -5.67 -9.33
CA ASP A 99 9.02 -5.23 -9.40
C ASP A 99 8.15 -6.22 -10.19
N GLU A 100 8.68 -6.79 -11.28
CA GLU A 100 7.96 -7.74 -12.12
C GLU A 100 7.75 -9.08 -11.38
N ASP A 101 8.80 -9.63 -10.72
CA ASP A 101 8.67 -10.87 -9.95
C ASP A 101 7.71 -10.70 -8.76
N ALA A 102 7.58 -9.49 -8.21
CA ALA A 102 6.68 -9.20 -7.10
C ALA A 102 5.20 -9.35 -7.47
N LEU A 103 4.84 -9.24 -8.75
CA LEU A 103 3.46 -9.44 -9.23
C LEU A 103 3.03 -10.92 -9.20
N GLU A 104 3.98 -11.84 -9.03
CA GLU A 104 3.71 -13.27 -8.92
C GLU A 104 4.03 -13.85 -7.52
N SER A 105 4.38 -12.98 -6.54
CA SER A 105 4.88 -13.40 -5.23
C SER A 105 4.03 -12.94 -4.06
N ALA A 106 3.78 -13.84 -3.09
CA ALA A 106 3.21 -13.51 -1.78
C ALA A 106 4.29 -13.22 -0.71
N ASP A 107 5.56 -13.13 -1.09
CA ASP A 107 6.65 -12.99 -0.12
C ASP A 107 6.86 -11.57 0.41
N TRP A 108 6.04 -10.61 0.00
CA TRP A 108 6.06 -9.24 0.48
C TRP A 108 4.66 -8.80 0.98
N ASP A 109 4.61 -7.78 1.82
CA ASP A 109 3.36 -7.25 2.36
C ASP A 109 3.10 -5.82 1.88
N MET A 110 4.14 -4.98 1.84
CA MET A 110 4.04 -3.57 1.46
C MET A 110 5.20 -3.18 0.55
N SER A 111 4.92 -2.30 -0.41
CA SER A 111 5.95 -1.72 -1.27
C SER A 111 5.85 -0.19 -1.31
N LEU A 112 7.00 0.48 -1.41
CA LEU A 112 7.10 1.93 -1.35
C LEU A 112 7.99 2.45 -2.48
N LYS A 113 7.55 3.56 -3.10
CA LYS A 113 8.34 4.33 -4.08
C LYS A 113 7.92 5.78 -4.02
N ARG A 114 8.82 6.66 -3.66
CA ARG A 114 8.53 8.07 -3.41
C ARG A 114 7.43 8.19 -2.33
N PHE A 115 6.32 8.86 -2.61
CA PHE A 115 5.18 9.00 -1.69
C PHE A 115 4.11 7.91 -1.88
N LEU A 116 4.30 7.01 -2.81
CA LEU A 116 3.36 5.93 -3.08
C LEU A 116 3.63 4.74 -2.16
N VAL A 117 2.58 4.19 -1.61
CA VAL A 117 2.58 2.97 -0.78
C VAL A 117 1.53 2.02 -1.32
N ARG A 118 1.94 0.81 -1.65
CA ARG A 118 1.07 -0.28 -2.13
C ARG A 118 1.11 -1.45 -1.16
N LEU A 119 0.01 -2.18 -1.07
CA LEU A 119 -0.09 -3.44 -0.34
C LEU A 119 -0.13 -4.62 -1.32
N ASN A 120 0.32 -5.79 -0.88
CA ASN A 120 0.27 -7.01 -1.71
C ASN A 120 -1.16 -7.55 -1.77
N GLY A 121 -2.00 -6.91 -2.56
CA GLY A 121 -3.39 -7.31 -2.74
C GLY A 121 -4.10 -6.44 -3.76
N GLY A 122 -5.14 -6.97 -4.38
CA GLY A 122 -5.92 -6.27 -5.40
C GLY A 122 -5.11 -5.94 -6.65
N ASP A 123 -5.15 -4.70 -7.09
CA ASP A 123 -4.42 -4.24 -8.29
C ASP A 123 -2.89 -4.15 -8.08
N SER A 124 -2.40 -4.24 -6.85
CA SER A 124 -0.96 -4.09 -6.54
C SER A 124 -0.18 -5.38 -6.46
N GLY A 125 -0.84 -6.50 -6.18
CA GLY A 125 -0.14 -7.77 -6.00
C GLY A 125 -1.08 -8.96 -5.82
N PRO A 126 -0.54 -10.20 -5.96
CA PRO A 126 -1.37 -11.41 -6.08
C PRO A 126 -1.91 -11.94 -4.74
N SER A 127 -1.55 -11.33 -3.61
CA SER A 127 -1.96 -11.74 -2.28
C SER A 127 -3.29 -11.07 -1.85
N CYS A 128 -3.62 -11.09 -0.56
CA CYS A 128 -4.83 -10.47 -0.01
C CYS A 128 -4.52 -9.48 1.13
N VAL A 129 -3.34 -8.91 1.14
CA VAL A 129 -2.98 -7.89 2.13
C VAL A 129 -3.83 -6.65 1.90
N GLY A 130 -4.56 -6.23 2.93
CA GLY A 130 -5.47 -5.10 2.86
C GLY A 130 -5.40 -4.23 4.10
N ALA A 131 -5.94 -3.02 4.03
CA ALA A 131 -5.91 -2.06 5.12
C ALA A 131 -7.28 -1.48 5.47
N ALA A 132 -7.46 -1.14 6.74
CA ALA A 132 -8.54 -0.29 7.21
C ALA A 132 -7.94 0.96 7.87
N VAL A 133 -8.37 2.15 7.44
CA VAL A 133 -7.92 3.44 7.99
C VAL A 133 -8.88 3.96 9.06
N PHE A 134 -8.35 4.58 10.11
CA PHE A 134 -9.12 5.14 11.23
C PHE A 134 -8.92 6.65 11.32
N LEU A 135 -9.83 7.40 10.72
CA LEU A 135 -9.71 8.86 10.56
C LEU A 135 -9.96 9.65 11.87
N GLU A 136 -10.67 9.06 12.84
CA GLU A 136 -11.05 9.70 14.10
C GLU A 136 -10.23 9.18 15.29
N GLU A 137 -9.33 8.23 15.06
CA GLU A 137 -8.49 7.61 16.09
C GLU A 137 -7.04 8.07 16.00
N SER A 138 -6.33 7.96 17.11
CA SER A 138 -4.87 8.10 17.13
C SER A 138 -4.22 6.71 17.20
N TYR A 139 -2.96 6.62 16.81
CA TYR A 139 -2.19 5.38 16.94
C TYR A 139 -2.23 4.82 18.37
N THR A 140 -2.17 5.69 19.38
CA THR A 140 -2.16 5.28 20.79
C THR A 140 -3.54 4.90 21.34
N SER A 141 -4.64 5.42 20.78
CA SER A 141 -6.00 5.05 21.19
C SER A 141 -6.46 3.73 20.58
N LEU A 142 -5.94 3.37 19.39
CA LEU A 142 -6.26 2.12 18.72
C LEU A 142 -5.41 0.99 19.31
N THR A 143 -5.98 0.24 20.27
CA THR A 143 -5.25 -0.80 21.02
C THR A 143 -5.44 -2.22 20.50
N SER A 144 -6.46 -2.44 19.67
CA SER A 144 -6.78 -3.71 19.01
C SER A 144 -7.54 -3.43 17.73
N ALA A 145 -7.67 -4.41 16.85
CA ALA A 145 -8.57 -4.31 15.71
C ALA A 145 -10.03 -4.31 16.18
N PRO A 146 -10.87 -3.34 15.77
CA PRO A 146 -12.29 -3.37 16.10
C PRO A 146 -13.00 -4.57 15.43
N GLU A 147 -13.99 -5.16 16.10
CA GLU A 147 -14.78 -6.24 15.53
C GLU A 147 -15.56 -5.78 14.29
N GLY A 148 -15.57 -6.60 13.24
CA GLY A 148 -16.37 -6.38 12.03
C GLY A 148 -15.84 -5.26 11.12
N ILE A 149 -14.56 -4.91 11.23
CA ILE A 149 -13.93 -4.01 10.26
C ILE A 149 -13.80 -4.71 8.90
N SER A 150 -13.85 -3.91 7.84
CA SER A 150 -13.59 -4.38 6.48
C SER A 150 -12.24 -3.85 6.02
N TYR A 151 -11.42 -4.72 5.44
CA TYR A 151 -10.14 -4.34 4.86
C TYR A 151 -10.33 -4.03 3.38
N VAL A 152 -9.69 -2.97 2.91
CA VAL A 152 -9.69 -2.54 1.51
C VAL A 152 -8.39 -3.01 0.88
N LEU A 153 -8.47 -3.68 -0.25
CA LEU A 153 -7.34 -3.98 -1.12
C LEU A 153 -7.05 -2.76 -2.01
N ASP A 154 -5.89 -2.74 -2.63
CA ASP A 154 -5.61 -1.73 -3.65
C ASP A 154 -6.54 -1.95 -4.86
N ASP A 155 -7.29 -0.92 -5.26
CA ASP A 155 -8.27 -0.95 -6.34
C ASP A 155 -8.23 0.39 -7.08
N TYR A 156 -7.31 0.52 -8.03
CA TYR A 156 -7.06 1.76 -8.78
C TYR A 156 -7.12 1.56 -10.29
N TYR A 157 -7.63 0.42 -10.75
CA TYR A 157 -8.01 0.21 -12.14
C TYR A 157 -9.48 -0.10 -12.27
N THR A 158 -10.09 0.46 -13.31
CA THR A 158 -11.43 0.05 -13.74
C THR A 158 -11.35 -1.31 -14.47
N ALA A 159 -12.51 -1.94 -14.73
CA ALA A 159 -12.57 -3.21 -15.44
C ALA A 159 -12.02 -3.18 -16.89
N ASP A 160 -11.83 -2.00 -17.47
CA ASP A 160 -11.19 -1.78 -18.77
C ASP A 160 -9.73 -1.24 -18.63
N CYS A 161 -9.14 -1.46 -17.46
CA CYS A 161 -7.78 -1.05 -17.10
C CYS A 161 -7.50 0.46 -17.21
N SER A 162 -8.53 1.29 -17.02
CA SER A 162 -8.34 2.73 -16.90
C SER A 162 -7.92 3.10 -15.50
N PHE A 163 -6.84 3.88 -15.38
CA PHE A 163 -6.24 4.27 -14.10
C PHE A 163 -7.11 5.23 -13.29
N ILE A 164 -7.25 4.97 -11.99
CA ILE A 164 -7.98 5.80 -11.03
C ILE A 164 -6.97 6.55 -10.16
N ASN A 165 -6.91 7.87 -10.34
CA ASN A 165 -6.06 8.73 -9.52
C ASN A 165 -6.67 8.94 -8.14
N ASP A 166 -5.81 9.13 -7.14
CA ASP A 166 -6.21 9.56 -5.80
C ASP A 166 -6.70 11.02 -5.79
N SER A 167 -7.16 11.49 -4.64
CA SER A 167 -7.67 12.86 -4.47
C SER A 167 -6.58 13.90 -4.15
N SER A 168 -5.30 13.55 -4.22
CA SER A 168 -4.18 14.43 -3.86
C SER A 168 -4.00 15.61 -4.81
N GLY A 169 -4.47 15.46 -6.06
CA GLY A 169 -4.25 16.43 -7.14
C GLY A 169 -2.88 16.30 -7.81
N LEU A 170 -2.08 15.32 -7.42
CA LEU A 170 -0.86 14.97 -8.14
C LEU A 170 -1.19 14.03 -9.31
N PRO A 171 -0.59 14.22 -10.48
CA PRO A 171 -0.78 13.31 -11.61
C PRO A 171 -0.14 11.95 -11.29
N ASP A 172 -0.67 10.89 -11.89
CA ASP A 172 -0.14 9.53 -11.86
C ASP A 172 0.01 8.96 -10.42
N SER A 173 -0.90 9.37 -9.53
CA SER A 173 -0.97 8.91 -8.15
C SER A 173 -2.15 7.95 -8.00
N PRO A 174 -1.92 6.62 -7.84
CA PRO A 174 -2.99 5.63 -7.70
C PRO A 174 -3.75 5.79 -6.38
N GLN A 175 -5.04 5.51 -6.42
CA GLN A 175 -5.85 5.43 -5.21
C GLN A 175 -5.63 4.09 -4.50
N THR A 176 -4.52 3.95 -3.77
CA THR A 176 -4.24 2.75 -2.97
C THR A 176 -5.01 2.76 -1.65
N ALA A 177 -5.11 1.59 -0.99
CA ALA A 177 -5.67 1.46 0.36
C ALA A 177 -4.92 2.34 1.39
N MET A 178 -3.64 2.59 1.13
CA MET A 178 -2.81 3.44 1.98
C MET A 178 -2.85 4.93 1.62
N SER A 179 -3.50 5.37 0.52
CA SER A 179 -3.55 6.78 0.10
C SER A 179 -3.86 7.78 1.22
N PRO A 180 -4.71 7.50 2.23
CA PRO A 180 -4.99 8.44 3.32
C PRO A 180 -3.81 8.74 4.27
N TRP A 181 -2.64 8.11 4.11
CA TRP A 181 -1.50 8.36 5.00
C TRP A 181 -0.92 9.77 4.86
N TRP A 182 -1.21 10.48 3.75
CA TRP A 182 -0.64 11.77 3.44
C TRP A 182 -1.64 12.75 2.81
N GLU A 183 -1.27 14.03 2.82
CA GLU A 183 -1.94 15.11 2.09
C GLU A 183 -0.89 16.08 1.52
N TYR A 184 -1.28 16.96 0.58
CA TYR A 184 -0.34 17.86 -0.10
C TYR A 184 -0.69 19.34 0.07
N PRO A 185 -0.46 19.96 1.25
CA PRO A 185 -0.62 21.40 1.45
C PRO A 185 0.51 22.25 0.87
N GLY A 186 1.40 21.67 0.05
CA GLY A 186 2.62 22.25 -0.52
C GLY A 186 3.87 21.40 -0.30
N CYS A 187 3.72 20.35 0.47
CA CYS A 187 4.70 19.30 0.73
C CYS A 187 3.94 18.02 1.07
N VAL A 188 4.62 16.88 1.16
CA VAL A 188 4.00 15.62 1.59
C VAL A 188 3.87 15.62 3.12
N ALA A 189 2.71 16.04 3.60
CA ALA A 189 2.38 16.06 5.03
C ALA A 189 1.81 14.71 5.45
N THR A 190 2.24 14.18 6.60
CA THR A 190 1.65 12.96 7.16
C THR A 190 0.35 13.31 7.89
N THR A 191 -0.70 12.53 7.66
CA THR A 191 -2.00 12.72 8.33
C THR A 191 -1.98 12.22 9.77
N GLY A 192 -1.08 11.27 10.09
CA GLY A 192 -1.02 10.59 11.37
C GLY A 192 -2.18 9.62 11.60
N TYR A 193 -2.99 9.34 10.60
CA TYR A 193 -4.06 8.34 10.70
C TYR A 193 -3.46 6.94 10.90
N PRO A 194 -3.92 6.18 11.90
CA PRO A 194 -3.52 4.81 12.05
C PRO A 194 -4.30 3.90 11.08
N PHE A 195 -3.63 2.83 10.67
CA PHE A 195 -4.18 1.75 9.87
C PHE A 195 -4.14 0.45 10.66
N ILE A 196 -5.11 -0.43 10.45
CA ILE A 196 -4.97 -1.86 10.71
C ILE A 196 -4.77 -2.52 9.35
N ILE A 197 -3.68 -3.26 9.22
CA ILE A 197 -3.34 -4.00 8.02
C ILE A 197 -3.48 -5.48 8.33
N GLN A 198 -4.28 -6.19 7.53
CA GLN A 198 -4.37 -7.64 7.55
C GLN A 198 -3.31 -8.20 6.61
N LEU A 199 -2.40 -9.00 7.16
CA LEU A 199 -1.35 -9.67 6.41
C LEU A 199 -1.86 -10.96 5.74
N ALA A 200 -1.09 -11.50 4.81
CA ALA A 200 -1.44 -12.70 4.06
C ALA A 200 -1.68 -13.95 4.92
N ASP A 201 -1.05 -14.02 6.06
CA ASP A 201 -1.17 -15.12 7.04
C ASP A 201 -2.32 -14.93 8.06
N GLY A 202 -3.08 -13.85 7.92
CA GLY A 202 -4.18 -13.48 8.81
C GLY A 202 -3.76 -12.66 10.03
N ASN A 203 -2.46 -12.50 10.28
CA ASN A 203 -2.00 -11.62 11.36
C ASN A 203 -2.38 -10.16 11.07
N LEU A 204 -2.63 -9.41 12.14
CA LEU A 204 -2.98 -8.00 12.06
C LEU A 204 -1.84 -7.13 12.59
N ILE A 205 -1.52 -6.06 11.90
CA ILE A 205 -0.64 -5.02 12.40
C ILE A 205 -1.36 -3.69 12.47
N LYS A 206 -1.07 -2.93 13.52
CA LYS A 206 -1.41 -1.52 13.62
C LYS A 206 -0.22 -0.71 13.13
N LEU A 207 -0.44 0.24 12.21
CA LEU A 207 0.61 1.03 11.59
C LEU A 207 0.22 2.50 11.50
N VAL A 208 1.21 3.39 11.63
CA VAL A 208 1.11 4.81 11.27
C VAL A 208 2.39 5.25 10.55
N VAL A 209 2.25 6.12 9.56
CA VAL A 209 3.39 6.78 8.91
C VAL A 209 3.75 8.01 9.74
N GLU A 210 4.89 7.98 10.44
CA GLU A 210 5.37 9.09 11.27
C GLU A 210 6.07 10.16 10.42
N SER A 211 6.85 9.75 9.42
CA SER A 211 7.51 10.71 8.53
C SER A 211 7.73 10.18 7.11
N TYR A 212 7.81 11.11 6.17
CA TYR A 212 8.21 10.96 4.78
C TYR A 212 9.56 11.63 4.49
N TYR A 213 9.87 12.68 5.26
CA TYR A 213 11.15 13.37 5.16
C TYR A 213 12.10 12.88 6.24
N ALA A 214 13.39 12.77 5.90
CA ALA A 214 14.43 12.48 6.89
C ALA A 214 14.52 13.57 7.98
N GLU A 215 14.23 14.83 7.58
CA GLU A 215 14.26 15.97 8.50
C GLU A 215 13.09 16.94 8.23
N ASN A 216 12.62 17.57 9.30
CA ASN A 216 11.63 18.65 9.27
C ASN A 216 10.22 18.23 8.79
N GLN A 217 9.79 16.98 9.00
CA GLN A 217 8.43 16.53 8.72
C GLN A 217 7.38 17.41 9.43
N GLU A 218 7.59 17.70 10.71
CA GLU A 218 6.69 18.55 11.52
C GLU A 218 6.48 19.94 10.91
N ASN A 219 7.52 20.52 10.29
CA ASN A 219 7.38 21.81 9.61
C ASN A 219 6.51 21.72 8.35
N CYS A 220 6.54 20.58 7.66
CA CYS A 220 5.62 20.29 6.57
C CYS A 220 4.19 20.16 7.10
N ASN A 221 3.97 19.34 8.11
CA ASN A 221 2.64 19.10 8.69
C ASN A 221 1.98 20.36 9.24
N THR A 222 2.78 21.29 9.81
CA THR A 222 2.25 22.49 10.50
C THR A 222 2.18 23.71 9.58
N ASN A 223 3.17 23.91 8.71
CA ASN A 223 3.36 25.15 7.96
C ASN A 223 3.32 24.96 6.43
N GLY A 224 3.18 23.73 5.94
CA GLY A 224 3.24 23.42 4.50
C GLY A 224 4.63 23.64 3.88
N ALA A 225 5.69 23.67 4.70
CA ALA A 225 7.04 23.91 4.25
C ALA A 225 7.81 22.59 4.10
N MET A 226 8.31 22.34 2.89
CA MET A 226 8.97 21.09 2.51
C MET A 226 10.14 20.75 3.43
N GLY A 227 10.18 19.51 3.92
CA GLY A 227 11.32 18.93 4.63
C GLY A 227 12.47 18.58 3.69
N SER A 228 13.54 18.02 4.23
CA SER A 228 14.69 17.52 3.47
C SER A 228 14.77 15.99 3.51
N GLY A 229 15.39 15.37 2.50
CA GLY A 229 15.48 13.92 2.41
C GLY A 229 14.08 13.28 2.18
N SER A 230 13.40 13.68 1.11
CA SER A 230 12.08 13.14 0.75
C SER A 230 12.13 11.65 0.42
N ALA A 231 11.07 10.92 0.77
CA ALA A 231 10.92 9.47 0.63
C ALA A 231 11.87 8.64 1.52
N ASN A 232 12.25 9.20 2.66
CA ASN A 232 12.84 8.46 3.77
C ASN A 232 11.74 8.25 4.83
N PHE A 233 11.03 7.15 4.70
CA PHE A 233 9.90 6.87 5.59
C PHE A 233 10.34 6.45 6.98
N THR A 234 9.53 6.83 7.96
CA THR A 234 9.53 6.21 9.28
C THR A 234 8.13 5.68 9.54
N LEU A 235 8.02 4.39 9.73
CA LEU A 235 6.79 3.70 10.10
C LEU A 235 6.87 3.30 11.57
N ARG A 236 5.82 3.57 12.34
CA ARG A 236 5.60 2.96 13.66
C ARG A 236 4.53 1.91 13.53
N TRP A 237 4.77 0.71 14.05
CA TRP A 237 3.83 -0.39 13.93
C TRP A 237 4.01 -1.45 15.03
N THR A 238 3.00 -2.27 15.24
CA THR A 238 3.03 -3.43 16.15
C THR A 238 1.96 -4.44 15.74
N PHE A 239 2.16 -5.70 16.09
CA PHE A 239 1.08 -6.70 15.97
C PHE A 239 -0.04 -6.38 16.95
N VAL A 240 -1.27 -6.65 16.54
CA VAL A 240 -2.49 -6.49 17.35
C VAL A 240 -3.38 -7.72 17.21
N ASP A 241 -4.26 -7.92 18.23
CA ASP A 241 -5.29 -8.97 18.24
C ASP A 241 -6.59 -8.46 17.62
#